data_641b6a8618ae143e1177df0ff07c65cb
#
_entry.id   641b6a8618ae143e1177df0ff07c65cb
#
_cell.length_a   1.000
_cell.length_b   1.000
_cell.length_c   1.000
_cell.angle_alpha   90.00
_cell.angle_beta   90.00
_cell.angle_gamma   90.00
#
_symmetry.space_group_name_H-M   'P 1'
#
loop_
_entity.id
_entity.type
_entity.pdbx_description
1 polymer ?
#
loop_
_entity_poly.entity_id
_entity_poly.type
_entity_poly.pdbx_seq_one_letter_code
_entity_poly.pdbx_strand_id
1 'polypeptide(L)'
;MIKNIVFDMGNVLVRFDPELFMDRYSLTGEDRRLIRNEVFRSVEWTMLDRGVIDEEIAEQRILPRLPERLHDAARGLIEKWDDPIVPVEGMLELLQALKAKGYRLYLLSNAATRQPIYWARAEASKLMDGALISAEVKLLKPDPQIYRAFLHKFALHPEECVFIDDTPINVEGALYENMAGIVFNMDVAALAESLRSLGVEW
;
A
#
# COMPACT_ATOMS: atom_id res chain seq x y z
N MET A 1 18.94 -14.63 9.74
CA MET A 1 19.33 -13.18 9.85
C MET A 1 18.59 -12.44 8.74
N ILE A 2 17.91 -11.34 9.07
CA ILE A 2 17.17 -10.53 8.11
C ILE A 2 18.13 -9.88 7.08
N LYS A 3 17.77 -9.96 5.82
CA LYS A 3 18.50 -9.35 4.68
C LYS A 3 17.57 -8.52 3.79
N ASN A 4 16.27 -8.83 3.82
CA ASN A 4 15.27 -8.25 2.96
C ASN A 4 14.19 -7.61 3.82
N ILE A 5 13.88 -6.33 3.57
CA ILE A 5 12.84 -5.61 4.28
C ILE A 5 11.75 -5.27 3.27
N VAL A 6 10.55 -5.78 3.52
CA VAL A 6 9.41 -5.70 2.61
C VAL A 6 8.39 -4.77 3.22
N PHE A 7 8.02 -3.74 2.50
CA PHE A 7 7.08 -2.70 2.94
C PHE A 7 5.76 -2.78 2.19
N ASP A 8 4.65 -2.59 2.88
CA ASP A 8 3.45 -2.10 2.22
C ASP A 8 3.64 -0.64 1.78
N MET A 9 2.73 -0.13 0.96
CA MET A 9 2.75 1.24 0.48
C MET A 9 1.88 2.15 1.34
N GLY A 10 0.59 1.86 1.43
CA GLY A 10 -0.40 2.70 2.10
C GLY A 10 -0.19 2.74 3.60
N ASN A 11 -0.17 3.94 4.20
CA ASN A 11 0.09 4.18 5.62
C ASN A 11 1.40 3.58 6.16
N VAL A 12 2.29 3.11 5.26
CA VAL A 12 3.65 2.68 5.60
C VAL A 12 4.68 3.59 4.93
N LEU A 13 4.65 3.71 3.61
CA LEU A 13 5.57 4.56 2.84
C LEU A 13 4.93 5.89 2.44
N VAL A 14 3.64 5.85 2.12
CA VAL A 14 2.82 7.02 1.77
C VAL A 14 1.51 6.99 2.54
N ARG A 15 0.96 8.15 2.86
CA ARG A 15 -0.33 8.23 3.53
C ARG A 15 -1.45 7.85 2.58
N PHE A 16 -2.31 6.94 3.02
CA PHE A 16 -3.57 6.60 2.38
C PHE A 16 -4.72 7.01 3.29
N ASP A 17 -5.20 8.22 3.12
CA ASP A 17 -6.27 8.80 3.93
C ASP A 17 -7.38 9.36 3.04
N PRO A 18 -8.51 8.66 2.90
CA PRO A 18 -9.64 9.13 2.11
C PRO A 18 -10.12 10.54 2.49
N GLU A 19 -10.02 10.94 3.77
CA GLU A 19 -10.43 12.28 4.21
C GLU A 19 -9.53 13.35 3.58
N LEU A 20 -8.21 13.13 3.60
CA LEU A 20 -7.25 14.03 2.97
C LEU A 20 -7.50 14.16 1.45
N PHE A 21 -7.82 13.05 0.79
CA PHE A 21 -8.10 13.08 -0.65
C PHE A 21 -9.39 13.82 -0.98
N MET A 22 -10.40 13.71 -0.12
CA MET A 22 -11.68 14.42 -0.25
C MET A 22 -11.59 15.91 0.04
N ASP A 23 -10.54 16.41 0.71
CA ASP A 23 -10.34 17.85 1.00
C ASP A 23 -10.21 18.71 -0.27
N ARG A 24 -9.87 18.09 -1.40
CA ARG A 24 -9.82 18.76 -2.72
C ARG A 24 -11.20 19.15 -3.26
N TYR A 25 -12.25 18.61 -2.68
CA TYR A 25 -13.62 18.80 -3.11
C TYR A 25 -14.43 19.46 -1.99
N SER A 26 -15.29 20.40 -2.33
CA SER A 26 -16.17 21.08 -1.37
C SER A 26 -17.33 20.19 -0.95
N LEU A 27 -17.03 19.09 -0.25
CA LEU A 27 -18.03 18.09 0.14
C LEU A 27 -18.59 18.37 1.53
N THR A 28 -19.92 18.21 1.71
CA THR A 28 -20.57 18.21 3.02
C THR A 28 -20.19 16.97 3.83
N GLY A 29 -20.51 16.92 5.12
CA GLY A 29 -20.26 15.74 5.94
C GLY A 29 -21.00 14.49 5.45
N GLU A 30 -22.21 14.65 4.90
CA GLU A 30 -22.97 13.56 4.30
C GLU A 30 -22.35 13.10 2.97
N ASP A 31 -21.93 14.04 2.12
CA ASP A 31 -21.28 13.75 0.86
C ASP A 31 -19.98 12.97 1.06
N ARG A 32 -19.16 13.38 2.05
CA ARG A 32 -17.93 12.65 2.43
C ARG A 32 -18.24 11.22 2.87
N ARG A 33 -19.30 11.03 3.65
CA ARG A 33 -19.74 9.69 4.07
C ARG A 33 -20.13 8.82 2.87
N LEU A 34 -20.87 9.37 1.91
CA LEU A 34 -21.27 8.66 0.69
C LEU A 34 -20.04 8.28 -0.14
N ILE A 35 -19.14 9.22 -0.42
CA ILE A 35 -17.89 8.95 -1.17
C ILE A 35 -17.05 7.91 -0.45
N ARG A 36 -16.85 8.03 0.85
CA ARG A 36 -16.06 7.04 1.62
C ARG A 36 -16.62 5.64 1.46
N ASN A 37 -17.94 5.48 1.54
CA ASN A 37 -18.58 4.17 1.49
C ASN A 37 -18.64 3.62 0.05
N GLU A 38 -19.07 4.46 -0.92
CA GLU A 38 -19.34 4.02 -2.29
C GLU A 38 -18.09 3.98 -3.18
N VAL A 39 -17.01 4.70 -2.82
CA VAL A 39 -15.74 4.67 -3.54
C VAL A 39 -14.72 3.84 -2.76
N PHE A 40 -14.18 4.37 -1.65
CA PHE A 40 -13.02 3.78 -0.96
C PHE A 40 -13.31 2.46 -0.23
N ARG A 41 -14.56 2.23 0.21
CA ARG A 41 -14.99 0.98 0.89
C ARG A 41 -15.83 0.07 -0.01
N SER A 42 -15.88 0.36 -1.30
CA SER A 42 -16.64 -0.43 -2.26
C SER A 42 -15.96 -1.75 -2.60
N VAL A 43 -16.74 -2.69 -3.09
CA VAL A 43 -16.21 -3.92 -3.69
C VAL A 43 -15.39 -3.60 -4.94
N GLU A 44 -15.76 -2.54 -5.67
CA GLU A 44 -15.04 -2.08 -6.86
C GLU A 44 -13.61 -1.66 -6.52
N TRP A 45 -13.39 -0.96 -5.40
CA TRP A 45 -12.04 -0.62 -4.94
C TRP A 45 -11.18 -1.88 -4.73
N THR A 46 -11.75 -2.88 -4.05
CA THR A 46 -11.08 -4.17 -3.85
C THR A 46 -10.82 -4.89 -5.19
N MET A 47 -11.74 -4.77 -6.16
CA MET A 47 -11.58 -5.36 -7.49
C MET A 47 -10.53 -4.64 -8.33
N LEU A 48 -10.38 -3.30 -8.17
CA LEU A 48 -9.27 -2.52 -8.74
C LEU A 48 -7.93 -3.01 -8.17
N ASP A 49 -7.82 -3.12 -6.85
CA ASP A 49 -6.62 -3.62 -6.19
C ASP A 49 -6.29 -5.07 -6.58
N ARG A 50 -7.29 -5.87 -6.87
CA ARG A 50 -7.09 -7.22 -7.43
C ARG A 50 -6.75 -7.18 -8.93
N GLY A 51 -6.93 -6.06 -9.60
CA GLY A 51 -6.71 -5.92 -11.05
C GLY A 51 -7.67 -6.73 -11.92
N VAL A 52 -8.90 -6.97 -11.46
CA VAL A 52 -9.95 -7.68 -12.21
C VAL A 52 -10.95 -6.75 -12.88
N ILE A 53 -10.93 -5.47 -12.54
CA ILE A 53 -11.58 -4.37 -13.25
C ILE A 53 -10.60 -3.21 -13.40
N ASP A 54 -10.90 -2.29 -14.30
CA ASP A 54 -10.23 -0.99 -14.44
C ASP A 54 -11.09 0.15 -13.87
N GLU A 55 -10.54 1.36 -13.90
CA GLU A 55 -11.18 2.56 -13.39
C GLU A 55 -12.49 2.87 -14.13
N GLU A 56 -12.56 2.65 -15.44
CA GLU A 56 -13.76 2.87 -16.24
C GLU A 56 -14.92 1.97 -15.79
N ILE A 57 -14.64 0.68 -15.58
CA ILE A 57 -15.65 -0.27 -15.05
C ILE A 57 -16.05 0.11 -13.62
N ALA A 58 -15.09 0.53 -12.79
CA ALA A 58 -15.38 0.99 -11.44
C ALA A 58 -16.33 2.20 -11.44
N GLU A 59 -16.08 3.21 -12.28
CA GLU A 59 -16.95 4.37 -12.45
C GLU A 59 -18.36 3.97 -12.89
N GLN A 60 -18.48 3.14 -13.93
CA GLN A 60 -19.78 2.68 -14.44
C GLN A 60 -20.63 2.01 -13.35
N ARG A 61 -20.00 1.37 -12.36
CA ARG A 61 -20.68 0.68 -11.26
C ARG A 61 -20.94 1.57 -10.05
N ILE A 62 -20.02 2.49 -9.74
CA ILE A 62 -20.10 3.35 -8.56
C ILE A 62 -21.02 4.55 -8.78
N LEU A 63 -20.88 5.26 -9.91
CA LEU A 63 -21.61 6.52 -10.13
C LEU A 63 -23.15 6.39 -10.03
N PRO A 64 -23.79 5.31 -10.53
CA PRO A 64 -25.24 5.17 -10.38
C PRO A 64 -25.75 5.07 -8.92
N ARG A 65 -24.86 4.77 -7.97
CA ARG A 65 -25.19 4.71 -6.53
C ARG A 65 -25.04 6.07 -5.83
N LEU A 66 -24.43 7.05 -6.51
CA LEU A 66 -24.18 8.37 -5.98
C LEU A 66 -25.13 9.43 -6.59
N PRO A 67 -25.52 10.45 -5.83
CA PRO A 67 -26.15 11.62 -6.41
C PRO A 67 -25.27 12.26 -7.48
N GLU A 68 -25.88 12.78 -8.57
CA GLU A 68 -25.16 13.35 -9.72
C GLU A 68 -24.13 14.42 -9.33
N ARG A 69 -24.47 15.26 -8.31
CA ARG A 69 -23.54 16.28 -7.78
C ARG A 69 -22.20 15.75 -7.26
N LEU A 70 -22.10 14.44 -7.00
CA LEU A 70 -20.88 13.79 -6.50
C LEU A 70 -20.10 13.06 -7.59
N HIS A 71 -20.61 12.98 -8.81
CA HIS A 71 -20.00 12.19 -9.88
C HIS A 71 -18.59 12.69 -10.22
N ASP A 72 -18.39 14.02 -10.32
CA ASP A 72 -17.06 14.57 -10.64
C ASP A 72 -16.06 14.32 -9.53
N ALA A 73 -16.47 14.45 -8.27
CA ALA A 73 -15.62 14.11 -7.14
C ALA A 73 -15.26 12.61 -7.11
N ALA A 74 -16.27 11.75 -7.35
CA ALA A 74 -16.05 10.30 -7.37
C ALA A 74 -15.08 9.88 -8.50
N ARG A 75 -15.26 10.39 -9.73
CA ARG A 75 -14.34 10.14 -10.85
C ARG A 75 -12.92 10.57 -10.51
N GLY A 76 -12.77 11.82 -10.04
CA GLY A 76 -11.46 12.33 -9.70
C GLY A 76 -10.77 11.55 -8.58
N LEU A 77 -11.52 10.96 -7.64
CA LEU A 77 -10.99 10.12 -6.57
C LEU A 77 -10.67 8.70 -7.05
N ILE A 78 -11.44 8.14 -7.99
CA ILE A 78 -11.12 6.84 -8.60
C ILE A 78 -9.86 6.95 -9.47
N GLU A 79 -9.77 7.99 -10.31
CA GLU A 79 -8.69 8.15 -11.26
C GLU A 79 -7.40 8.73 -10.66
N LYS A 80 -7.51 9.64 -9.66
CA LYS A 80 -6.38 10.48 -9.19
C LYS A 80 -6.40 10.73 -7.69
N TRP A 81 -6.76 9.72 -6.88
CA TRP A 81 -6.69 9.86 -5.42
C TRP A 81 -5.28 10.23 -4.96
N ASP A 82 -4.27 9.78 -5.69
CA ASP A 82 -2.83 9.85 -5.44
C ASP A 82 -2.20 11.24 -5.69
N ASP A 83 -2.96 12.29 -5.86
CA ASP A 83 -2.46 13.64 -6.08
C ASP A 83 -2.93 14.62 -4.99
N PRO A 84 -2.03 15.13 -4.12
CA PRO A 84 -0.59 14.83 -4.04
C PRO A 84 -0.29 13.51 -3.30
N ILE A 85 0.84 12.88 -3.63
CA ILE A 85 1.41 11.81 -2.80
C ILE A 85 2.03 12.45 -1.56
N VAL A 86 1.59 12.00 -0.38
CA VAL A 86 2.11 12.46 0.90
C VAL A 86 2.94 11.35 1.54
N PRO A 87 4.27 11.50 1.68
CA PRO A 87 5.11 10.50 2.31
C PRO A 87 4.82 10.40 3.82
N VAL A 88 5.09 9.23 4.40
CA VAL A 88 5.16 9.09 5.86
C VAL A 88 6.45 9.73 6.35
N GLU A 89 6.31 10.68 7.29
CA GLU A 89 7.44 11.45 7.82
C GLU A 89 8.48 10.54 8.49
N GLY A 90 9.76 10.78 8.22
CA GLY A 90 10.88 10.00 8.75
C GLY A 90 11.13 8.65 8.04
N MET A 91 10.20 8.20 7.19
CA MET A 91 10.35 6.91 6.53
C MET A 91 11.46 6.93 5.46
N LEU A 92 11.59 8.02 4.71
CA LEU A 92 12.62 8.12 3.67
C LEU A 92 14.02 8.01 4.26
N GLU A 93 14.27 8.66 5.38
CA GLU A 93 15.53 8.62 6.12
C GLU A 93 15.85 7.21 6.62
N LEU A 94 14.85 6.50 7.13
CA LEU A 94 14.99 5.10 7.55
C LEU A 94 15.36 4.21 6.35
N LEU A 95 14.67 4.34 5.22
CA LEU A 95 14.96 3.57 4.00
C LEU A 95 16.39 3.82 3.50
N GLN A 96 16.84 5.07 3.49
CA GLN A 96 18.20 5.45 3.09
C GLN A 96 19.25 4.83 4.01
N ALA A 97 19.02 4.85 5.33
CA ALA A 97 19.92 4.25 6.30
C ALA A 97 20.04 2.73 6.12
N LEU A 98 18.90 2.05 5.92
CA LEU A 98 18.86 0.61 5.66
C LEU A 98 19.58 0.24 4.34
N LYS A 99 19.36 1.02 3.26
CA LYS A 99 20.09 0.84 1.99
C LYS A 99 21.59 1.01 2.15
N ALA A 100 22.03 2.03 2.89
CA ALA A 100 23.44 2.31 3.12
C ALA A 100 24.15 1.14 3.85
N LYS A 101 23.42 0.35 4.63
CA LYS A 101 23.90 -0.85 5.31
C LYS A 101 23.80 -2.13 4.48
N GLY A 102 23.28 -2.04 3.26
CA GLY A 102 23.21 -3.16 2.32
C GLY A 102 21.97 -4.02 2.40
N TYR A 103 20.93 -3.60 3.16
CA TYR A 103 19.65 -4.29 3.13
C TYR A 103 18.96 -4.11 1.76
N ARG A 104 18.30 -5.16 1.30
CA ARG A 104 17.43 -5.08 0.13
C ARG A 104 16.02 -4.65 0.56
N LEU A 105 15.47 -3.68 -0.14
CA LEU A 105 14.16 -3.10 0.15
C LEU A 105 13.18 -3.44 -0.95
N TYR A 106 12.00 -3.90 -0.56
CA TYR A 106 10.97 -4.34 -1.51
C TYR A 106 9.62 -3.72 -1.16
N LEU A 107 8.77 -3.60 -2.17
CA LEU A 107 7.37 -3.24 -2.03
C LEU A 107 6.48 -4.46 -2.25
N LEU A 108 5.50 -4.69 -1.36
CA LEU A 108 4.41 -5.65 -1.55
C LEU A 108 3.09 -4.97 -1.15
N SER A 109 2.28 -4.58 -2.12
CA SER A 109 1.09 -3.75 -1.87
C SER A 109 -0.18 -4.29 -2.53
N ASN A 110 -1.32 -4.15 -1.83
CA ASN A 110 -2.62 -4.22 -2.46
C ASN A 110 -2.86 -2.91 -3.20
N ALA A 111 -2.78 -2.93 -4.54
CA ALA A 111 -2.86 -1.74 -5.36
C ALA A 111 -3.29 -2.06 -6.80
N ALA A 112 -4.06 -1.15 -7.39
CA ALA A 112 -4.54 -1.22 -8.75
C ALA A 112 -3.41 -1.11 -9.80
N THR A 113 -3.71 -1.46 -11.03
CA THR A 113 -2.77 -1.45 -12.18
C THR A 113 -2.11 -0.10 -12.43
N ARG A 114 -2.71 1.02 -11.98
CA ARG A 114 -2.13 2.38 -12.05
C ARG A 114 -0.98 2.63 -11.07
N GLN A 115 -0.82 1.78 -10.06
CA GLN A 115 0.15 2.01 -8.99
C GLN A 115 1.55 2.38 -9.49
N PRO A 116 2.15 1.74 -10.50
CA PRO A 116 3.49 2.11 -10.97
C PRO A 116 3.60 3.57 -11.45
N ILE A 117 2.50 4.15 -11.97
CA ILE A 117 2.47 5.51 -12.49
C ILE A 117 2.66 6.53 -11.36
N TYR A 118 1.89 6.40 -10.28
CA TYR A 118 1.99 7.33 -9.17
C TYR A 118 3.14 6.99 -8.22
N TRP A 119 3.44 5.70 -8.04
CA TRP A 119 4.56 5.27 -7.22
C TRP A 119 5.91 5.81 -7.71
N ALA A 120 6.11 5.89 -9.02
CA ALA A 120 7.32 6.49 -9.60
C ALA A 120 7.59 7.95 -9.18
N ARG A 121 6.56 8.66 -8.68
CA ARG A 121 6.70 10.04 -8.16
C ARG A 121 7.17 10.08 -6.70
N ALA A 122 7.04 8.98 -5.96
CA ALA A 122 7.49 8.90 -4.57
C ALA A 122 9.01 8.66 -4.51
N GLU A 123 9.74 9.45 -3.72
CA GLU A 123 11.20 9.28 -3.57
C GLU A 123 11.57 7.88 -3.05
N ALA A 124 10.73 7.30 -2.19
CA ALA A 124 10.91 5.94 -1.69
C ALA A 124 11.00 4.89 -2.81
N SER A 125 10.34 5.11 -3.95
CA SER A 125 10.37 4.17 -5.07
C SER A 125 11.76 3.93 -5.63
N LYS A 126 12.62 4.94 -5.59
CA LYS A 126 13.99 4.90 -6.09
C LYS A 126 14.93 4.04 -5.24
N LEU A 127 14.53 3.73 -4.02
CA LEU A 127 15.30 2.92 -3.07
C LEU A 127 14.93 1.43 -3.11
N MET A 128 13.82 1.07 -3.79
CA MET A 128 13.34 -0.31 -3.85
C MET A 128 14.15 -1.15 -4.85
N ASP A 129 14.52 -2.36 -4.44
CA ASP A 129 15.14 -3.38 -5.30
C ASP A 129 14.11 -4.12 -6.14
N GLY A 130 12.83 -4.03 -5.76
CA GLY A 130 11.74 -4.62 -6.52
C GLY A 130 10.37 -4.30 -5.90
N ALA A 131 9.35 -4.49 -6.70
CA ALA A 131 7.96 -4.30 -6.29
C ALA A 131 7.07 -5.41 -6.84
N LEU A 132 6.06 -5.80 -6.06
CA LEU A 132 4.94 -6.61 -6.49
C LEU A 132 3.66 -5.98 -5.99
N ILE A 133 2.73 -5.72 -6.91
CA ILE A 133 1.38 -5.29 -6.57
C ILE A 133 0.37 -6.40 -6.83
N SER A 134 -0.67 -6.42 -6.04
CA SER A 134 -1.76 -7.41 -6.10
C SER A 134 -2.39 -7.51 -7.49
N ALA A 135 -2.55 -6.37 -8.19
CA ALA A 135 -3.14 -6.34 -9.52
C ALA A 135 -2.34 -7.11 -10.59
N GLU A 136 -1.00 -7.25 -10.43
CA GLU A 136 -0.16 -8.01 -11.36
C GLU A 136 -0.47 -9.51 -11.29
N VAL A 137 -0.72 -10.02 -10.08
CA VAL A 137 -0.88 -11.46 -9.80
C VAL A 137 -2.33 -11.87 -9.53
N LYS A 138 -3.26 -10.90 -9.48
CA LYS A 138 -4.68 -11.11 -9.16
C LYS A 138 -4.94 -11.69 -7.76
N LEU A 139 -4.00 -11.52 -6.85
CA LEU A 139 -4.02 -11.98 -5.48
C LEU A 139 -3.97 -10.78 -4.55
N LEU A 140 -4.68 -10.84 -3.41
CA LEU A 140 -4.69 -9.78 -2.40
C LEU A 140 -4.06 -10.29 -1.11
N LYS A 141 -3.31 -9.46 -0.39
CA LYS A 141 -3.02 -9.70 1.02
C LYS A 141 -4.36 -9.75 1.78
N PRO A 142 -4.57 -10.65 2.74
CA PRO A 142 -3.62 -11.57 3.35
C PRO A 142 -3.57 -12.99 2.73
N ASP A 143 -4.03 -13.21 1.49
CA ASP A 143 -3.95 -14.54 0.86
C ASP A 143 -2.48 -15.03 0.87
N PRO A 144 -2.18 -16.21 1.42
CA PRO A 144 -0.82 -16.77 1.45
C PRO A 144 -0.15 -16.83 0.08
N GLN A 145 -0.93 -16.98 -0.99
CA GLN A 145 -0.40 -17.08 -2.36
C GLN A 145 0.31 -15.81 -2.82
N ILE A 146 -0.08 -14.61 -2.33
CA ILE A 146 0.60 -13.37 -2.75
C ILE A 146 2.03 -13.28 -2.17
N TYR A 147 2.22 -13.74 -0.92
CA TYR A 147 3.55 -13.78 -0.29
C TYR A 147 4.45 -14.81 -0.99
N ARG A 148 3.91 -16.00 -1.32
CA ARG A 148 4.63 -17.00 -2.12
C ARG A 148 5.01 -16.49 -3.50
N ALA A 149 4.09 -15.80 -4.19
CA ALA A 149 4.37 -15.17 -5.48
C ALA A 149 5.46 -14.11 -5.37
N PHE A 150 5.44 -13.30 -4.30
CA PHE A 150 6.47 -12.30 -4.01
C PHE A 150 7.84 -12.96 -3.75
N LEU A 151 7.91 -13.92 -2.84
CA LEU A 151 9.14 -14.63 -2.51
C LEU A 151 9.73 -15.33 -3.74
N HIS A 152 8.89 -15.96 -4.56
CA HIS A 152 9.30 -16.60 -5.80
C HIS A 152 9.81 -15.57 -6.84
N LYS A 153 9.09 -14.46 -7.05
CA LYS A 153 9.44 -13.41 -8.02
C LYS A 153 10.87 -12.88 -7.79
N PHE A 154 11.27 -12.74 -6.53
CA PHE A 154 12.55 -12.16 -6.16
C PHE A 154 13.58 -13.19 -5.66
N ALA A 155 13.27 -14.48 -5.74
CA ALA A 155 14.10 -15.58 -5.26
C ALA A 155 14.57 -15.36 -3.80
N LEU A 156 13.62 -15.05 -2.89
CA LEU A 156 13.89 -14.75 -1.49
C LEU A 156 13.58 -15.95 -0.59
N HIS A 157 14.35 -16.10 0.46
CA HIS A 157 14.07 -17.03 1.55
C HIS A 157 13.23 -16.32 2.61
N PRO A 158 12.05 -16.86 3.00
CA PRO A 158 11.12 -16.17 3.91
C PRO A 158 11.76 -15.83 5.26
N GLU A 159 12.58 -16.70 5.82
CA GLU A 159 13.29 -16.49 7.10
C GLU A 159 14.34 -15.37 7.07
N GLU A 160 14.67 -14.86 5.89
CA GLU A 160 15.54 -13.69 5.70
C GLU A 160 14.74 -12.40 5.43
N CYS A 161 13.41 -12.47 5.48
CA CYS A 161 12.51 -11.37 5.17
C CYS A 161 11.75 -10.89 6.41
N VAL A 162 11.56 -9.58 6.52
CA VAL A 162 10.58 -8.97 7.43
C VAL A 162 9.57 -8.17 6.61
N PHE A 163 8.29 -8.38 6.86
CA PHE A 163 7.19 -7.65 6.24
C PHE A 163 6.62 -6.60 7.19
N ILE A 164 6.42 -5.39 6.70
CA ILE A 164 5.94 -4.22 7.46
C ILE A 164 4.66 -3.74 6.79
N ASP A 165 3.55 -3.74 7.52
CA ASP A 165 2.23 -3.37 7.03
C ASP A 165 1.42 -2.75 8.19
N ASP A 166 0.54 -1.78 7.92
CA ASP A 166 -0.31 -1.15 8.93
C ASP A 166 -1.51 -2.03 9.33
N THR A 167 -1.81 -3.04 8.52
CA THR A 167 -2.95 -3.94 8.69
C THR A 167 -2.53 -5.26 9.34
N PRO A 168 -2.93 -5.55 10.61
CA PRO A 168 -2.47 -6.73 11.34
C PRO A 168 -2.68 -8.06 10.62
N ILE A 169 -3.83 -8.23 9.94
CA ILE A 169 -4.14 -9.47 9.22
C ILE A 169 -3.18 -9.72 8.04
N ASN A 170 -2.66 -8.66 7.41
CA ASN A 170 -1.65 -8.79 6.36
C ASN A 170 -0.32 -9.25 6.94
N VAL A 171 0.06 -8.72 8.11
CA VAL A 171 1.26 -9.19 8.83
C VAL A 171 1.10 -10.65 9.24
N GLU A 172 -0.07 -11.05 9.74
CA GLU A 172 -0.36 -12.45 10.05
C GLU A 172 -0.19 -13.36 8.83
N GLY A 173 -0.66 -12.92 7.64
CA GLY A 173 -0.46 -13.65 6.39
C GLY A 173 1.01 -13.88 6.04
N ALA A 174 1.88 -12.89 6.28
CA ALA A 174 3.33 -13.03 6.10
C ALA A 174 3.96 -14.00 7.12
N LEU A 175 3.52 -13.95 8.38
CA LEU A 175 3.96 -14.88 9.42
C LEU A 175 3.64 -16.35 9.07
N TYR A 176 2.47 -16.62 8.48
CA TYR A 176 2.12 -17.96 7.99
C TYR A 176 3.05 -18.49 6.90
N GLU A 177 3.68 -17.59 6.14
CA GLU A 177 4.66 -17.92 5.13
C GLU A 177 6.11 -17.85 5.65
N ASN A 178 6.29 -17.90 6.98
CA ASN A 178 7.57 -17.90 7.70
C ASN A 178 8.44 -16.64 7.49
N MET A 179 7.86 -15.53 7.09
CA MET A 179 8.50 -14.22 7.17
C MET A 179 8.41 -13.68 8.60
N ALA A 180 9.34 -12.83 9.03
CA ALA A 180 9.08 -11.99 10.20
C ALA A 180 8.04 -10.91 9.83
N GLY A 181 7.34 -10.36 10.83
CA GLY A 181 6.30 -9.38 10.60
C GLY A 181 6.30 -8.26 11.63
N ILE A 182 6.05 -7.03 11.20
CA ILE A 182 5.89 -5.85 12.08
C ILE A 182 4.60 -5.12 11.68
N VAL A 183 3.69 -4.93 12.63
CA VAL A 183 2.53 -4.06 12.44
C VAL A 183 2.98 -2.62 12.64
N PHE A 184 2.87 -1.81 11.61
CA PHE A 184 3.26 -0.40 11.65
C PHE A 184 2.09 0.48 12.13
N ASN A 185 2.36 1.38 13.06
CA ASN A 185 1.37 2.26 13.69
C ASN A 185 1.64 3.75 13.42
N MET A 186 2.27 4.09 12.32
CA MET A 186 2.69 5.44 11.93
C MET A 186 3.81 6.03 12.81
N ASP A 187 4.46 5.23 13.66
CA ASP A 187 5.60 5.63 14.48
C ASP A 187 6.89 5.01 13.92
N VAL A 188 7.65 5.81 13.18
CA VAL A 188 8.92 5.36 12.55
C VAL A 188 10.00 5.06 13.60
N ALA A 189 9.98 5.72 14.75
CA ALA A 189 10.92 5.43 15.83
C ALA A 189 10.65 4.05 16.45
N ALA A 190 9.38 3.73 16.70
CA ALA A 190 8.97 2.41 17.19
C ALA A 190 9.24 1.30 16.15
N LEU A 191 9.06 1.59 14.84
CA LEU A 191 9.44 0.68 13.77
C LEU A 191 10.94 0.41 13.78
N ALA A 192 11.76 1.45 13.95
CA ALA A 192 13.20 1.34 14.03
C ALA A 192 13.65 0.44 15.20
N GLU A 193 13.01 0.56 16.36
CA GLU A 193 13.28 -0.31 17.52
C GLU A 193 12.87 -1.76 17.25
N SER A 194 11.71 -1.96 16.63
CA SER A 194 11.23 -3.29 16.25
C SER A 194 12.17 -3.98 15.26
N LEU A 195 12.68 -3.25 14.27
CA LEU A 195 13.69 -3.78 13.33
C LEU A 195 14.99 -4.17 14.05
N ARG A 196 15.48 -3.33 14.98
CA ARG A 196 16.67 -3.66 15.80
C ARG A 196 16.47 -4.92 16.62
N SER A 197 15.27 -5.13 17.18
CA SER A 197 14.95 -6.34 17.95
C SER A 197 15.03 -7.62 17.10
N LEU A 198 14.86 -7.52 15.78
CA LEU A 198 15.01 -8.60 14.81
C LEU A 198 16.47 -8.73 14.30
N GLY A 199 17.43 -7.97 14.87
CA GLY A 199 18.83 -8.00 14.47
C GLY A 199 19.13 -7.21 13.20
N VAL A 200 18.29 -6.25 12.83
CA VAL A 200 18.56 -5.30 11.75
C VAL A 200 19.34 -4.12 12.33
N GLU A 201 20.53 -3.86 11.81
CA GLU A 201 21.45 -2.84 12.32
C GLU A 201 21.76 -1.79 11.24
N TRP A 202 21.67 -0.49 11.60
CA TRP A 202 22.04 0.63 10.70
C TRP A 202 22.52 1.87 11.47
#